data_1cfc248ce88c9420cc0131ba3c263336
#
_entry.id   1cfc248ce88c9420cc0131ba3c263336
#
_cell.length_a   1.000
_cell.length_b   1.000
_cell.length_c   1.000
_cell.angle_alpha   90.00
_cell.angle_beta   90.00
_cell.angle_gamma   90.00
#
_symmetry.space_group_name_H-M   'P 1'
#
loop_
_entity.id
_entity.type
_entity.pdbx_description
1 polymer ?
#
loop_
_entity_poly.entity_id
_entity_poly.type
_entity_poly.pdbx_seq_one_letter_code
_entity_poly.pdbx_strand_id
1 'polypeptide(L)'
;MIYLDNSATTQIDTEVVESMLPWLYEEYGNPSSIYSLGRKARVAIENARTEIAHALHAHPAEIIFTSGGTESNNTVLKSCIHESRLVNALAISSIEHHAIIHPAESLSKQGIPVQYIHVNHDGIILTEELQNYQLDNTLISIMHANNEIGSIQPIKDIKDLLPSSALLHSDAVQSFGKIPVNVDELGIDFLTISAHKIHGPKGIGAMFIKKGIDFKAHQQGGGQERNRRAGTESPALIVGFQTAVRIAMNQLEKNAIHMYSLKQFLIKHITSLIPDIQINGPIDTKTSLPSIVNVSFPDRPNIDGESLLQMMDIQDIAVSNGSACVSGSQQPSHVLSAMGRSQKEAKAAIRFSFSKYTTETEIITAIHTLKDILDSFES
;
A
#
# COMPACT_ATOMS: atom_id res chain seq x y z
N MET A 1 6.28 20.67 -12.73
CA MET A 1 5.78 19.28 -12.89
C MET A 1 4.54 19.10 -12.05
N ILE A 2 3.44 18.65 -12.63
CA ILE A 2 2.22 18.23 -11.94
C ILE A 2 2.40 16.78 -11.49
N TYR A 3 2.28 16.51 -10.20
CA TYR A 3 2.54 15.16 -9.64
C TYR A 3 1.25 14.48 -9.19
N LEU A 4 0.76 13.55 -10.01
CA LEU A 4 -0.46 12.77 -9.79
C LEU A 4 -0.17 11.25 -9.66
N ASP A 5 1.03 10.90 -9.16
CA ASP A 5 1.45 9.50 -8.89
C ASP A 5 1.80 9.25 -7.42
N ASN A 6 1.00 9.82 -6.50
CA ASN A 6 1.20 9.69 -5.06
C ASN A 6 1.02 8.25 -4.52
N SER A 7 0.41 7.35 -5.29
CA SER A 7 0.34 5.92 -4.96
C SER A 7 1.68 5.20 -5.17
N ALA A 8 2.56 5.68 -6.06
CA ALA A 8 3.90 5.13 -6.22
C ALA A 8 4.82 5.57 -5.07
N THR A 9 4.85 6.86 -4.76
CA THR A 9 5.54 7.46 -3.61
C THR A 9 5.02 8.87 -3.38
N THR A 10 5.19 9.42 -2.19
CA THR A 10 4.84 10.81 -1.89
C THR A 10 6.09 11.66 -1.67
N GLN A 11 5.97 12.97 -1.93
CA GLN A 11 6.98 13.93 -1.52
C GLN A 11 7.09 13.92 0.02
N ILE A 12 8.31 13.89 0.56
CA ILE A 12 8.53 13.95 2.00
C ILE A 12 8.15 15.33 2.54
N ASP A 13 7.49 15.39 3.69
CA ASP A 13 7.13 16.64 4.36
C ASP A 13 8.38 17.33 4.94
N THR A 14 8.42 18.66 4.89
CA THR A 14 9.55 19.44 5.43
C THR A 14 9.78 19.17 6.92
N GLU A 15 8.72 19.14 7.72
CA GLU A 15 8.80 18.83 9.16
C GLU A 15 9.38 17.42 9.41
N VAL A 16 9.09 16.46 8.53
CA VAL A 16 9.68 15.12 8.59
C VAL A 16 11.17 15.18 8.35
N VAL A 17 11.63 15.89 7.31
CA VAL A 17 13.07 16.07 7.02
C VAL A 17 13.77 16.72 8.22
N GLU A 18 13.22 17.82 8.74
CA GLU A 18 13.76 18.54 9.90
C GLU A 18 13.89 17.64 11.13
N SER A 19 12.91 16.77 11.39
CA SER A 19 12.95 15.83 12.51
C SER A 19 14.04 14.76 12.38
N MET A 20 14.43 14.43 11.15
CA MET A 20 15.46 13.43 10.85
C MET A 20 16.88 13.97 10.99
N LEU A 21 17.11 15.26 10.68
CA LEU A 21 18.43 15.85 10.58
C LEU A 21 19.33 15.62 11.82
N PRO A 22 18.88 15.86 13.08
CA PRO A 22 19.72 15.64 14.25
C PRO A 22 20.24 14.19 14.35
N TRP A 23 19.45 13.22 13.91
CA TRP A 23 19.80 11.79 13.98
C TRP A 23 20.78 11.33 12.88
N LEU A 24 21.06 12.17 11.89
CA LEU A 24 21.99 11.88 10.83
C LEU A 24 23.44 12.28 11.19
N TYR A 25 23.65 13.31 12.04
CA TYR A 25 24.97 13.83 12.32
C TYR A 25 25.27 14.17 13.78
N GLU A 26 24.26 14.47 14.62
CA GLU A 26 24.50 14.77 16.05
C GLU A 26 24.27 13.53 16.92
N GLU A 27 23.16 12.84 16.73
CA GLU A 27 22.66 11.74 17.58
C GLU A 27 22.95 10.37 16.94
N TYR A 28 24.17 10.15 16.49
CA TYR A 28 24.61 8.97 15.72
C TYR A 28 24.83 7.70 16.56
N GLY A 29 24.43 7.67 17.82
CA GLY A 29 24.65 6.54 18.72
C GLY A 29 23.94 5.26 18.29
N ASN A 30 24.61 4.11 18.40
CA ASN A 30 23.98 2.81 18.17
C ASN A 30 22.94 2.54 19.28
N PRO A 31 21.68 2.26 18.94
CA PRO A 31 20.61 2.05 19.91
C PRO A 31 20.83 0.87 20.87
N SER A 32 21.72 -0.07 20.51
CA SER A 32 22.08 -1.22 21.35
C SER A 32 23.17 -0.90 22.40
N SER A 33 23.77 0.30 22.34
CA SER A 33 24.87 0.69 23.24
C SER A 33 24.35 1.26 24.55
N ILE A 34 25.11 1.00 25.64
CA ILE A 34 24.72 1.39 27.00
C ILE A 34 25.06 2.84 27.36
N TYR A 35 25.93 3.52 26.60
CA TYR A 35 26.29 4.91 26.81
C TYR A 35 25.18 5.90 26.40
N SER A 36 25.31 7.18 26.78
CA SER A 36 24.25 8.18 26.65
C SER A 36 23.67 8.32 25.24
N LEU A 37 24.52 8.38 24.20
CA LEU A 37 24.07 8.46 22.80
C LEU A 37 23.22 7.27 22.39
N GLY A 38 23.63 6.03 22.77
CA GLY A 38 22.85 4.84 22.48
C GLY A 38 21.49 4.82 23.20
N ARG A 39 21.48 5.21 24.50
CA ARG A 39 20.23 5.30 25.26
C ARG A 39 19.27 6.35 24.67
N LYS A 40 19.80 7.49 24.20
CA LYS A 40 18.99 8.53 23.55
C LYS A 40 18.34 8.01 22.28
N ALA A 41 19.10 7.30 21.43
CA ALA A 41 18.59 6.66 20.23
C ALA A 41 17.52 5.60 20.56
N ARG A 42 17.75 4.78 21.60
CA ARG A 42 16.74 3.78 22.05
C ARG A 42 15.45 4.43 22.49
N VAL A 43 15.50 5.52 23.27
CA VAL A 43 14.33 6.26 23.72
C VAL A 43 13.53 6.81 22.53
N ALA A 44 14.22 7.38 21.52
CA ALA A 44 13.57 7.90 20.33
C ALA A 44 12.84 6.80 19.53
N ILE A 45 13.47 5.62 19.39
CA ILE A 45 12.86 4.45 18.75
C ILE A 45 11.61 4.00 19.50
N GLU A 46 11.66 3.88 20.83
CA GLU A 46 10.50 3.41 21.60
C GLU A 46 9.36 4.47 21.63
N ASN A 47 9.67 5.77 21.60
CA ASN A 47 8.67 6.81 21.42
C ASN A 47 7.97 6.70 20.05
N ALA A 48 8.75 6.51 18.98
CA ALA A 48 8.20 6.30 17.64
C ALA A 48 7.32 5.06 17.57
N ARG A 49 7.75 3.98 18.18
CA ARG A 49 6.98 2.73 18.29
C ARG A 49 5.64 2.94 18.98
N THR A 50 5.64 3.72 20.07
CA THR A 50 4.42 4.06 20.84
C THR A 50 3.44 4.88 20.00
N GLU A 51 3.94 5.87 19.26
CA GLU A 51 3.11 6.70 18.37
C GLU A 51 2.45 5.88 17.26
N ILE A 52 3.23 5.01 16.60
CA ILE A 52 2.71 4.15 15.53
C ILE A 52 1.70 3.13 16.10
N ALA A 53 1.98 2.56 17.26
CA ALA A 53 1.05 1.65 17.93
C ALA A 53 -0.27 2.36 18.25
N HIS A 54 -0.21 3.58 18.78
CA HIS A 54 -1.40 4.38 19.06
C HIS A 54 -2.22 4.66 17.79
N ALA A 55 -1.56 5.01 16.69
CA ALA A 55 -2.21 5.24 15.40
C ALA A 55 -2.91 4.02 14.81
N LEU A 56 -2.51 2.81 15.21
CA LEU A 56 -3.08 1.53 14.78
C LEU A 56 -4.03 0.91 15.83
N HIS A 57 -4.21 1.54 17.00
CA HIS A 57 -4.90 0.98 18.17
C HIS A 57 -4.25 -0.34 18.66
N ALA A 58 -2.92 -0.44 18.56
CA ALA A 58 -2.11 -1.59 18.94
C ALA A 58 -1.31 -1.32 20.22
N HIS A 59 -0.74 -2.37 20.79
CA HIS A 59 0.25 -2.24 21.87
C HIS A 59 1.65 -2.03 21.26
N PRO A 60 2.54 -1.19 21.85
CA PRO A 60 3.89 -0.97 21.31
C PRO A 60 4.73 -2.24 21.09
N ALA A 61 4.48 -3.31 21.88
CA ALA A 61 5.17 -4.59 21.70
C ALA A 61 4.78 -5.35 20.44
N GLU A 62 3.72 -4.94 19.75
CA GLU A 62 3.19 -5.56 18.53
C GLU A 62 3.75 -4.90 17.26
N ILE A 63 4.44 -3.76 17.40
CA ILE A 63 5.02 -3.02 16.27
C ILE A 63 6.48 -3.41 16.08
N ILE A 64 6.85 -3.78 14.87
CA ILE A 64 8.21 -4.16 14.46
C ILE A 64 8.61 -3.29 13.27
N PHE A 65 9.72 -2.56 13.39
CA PHE A 65 10.25 -1.75 12.29
C PHE A 65 10.91 -2.62 11.22
N THR A 66 10.68 -2.25 9.95
CA THR A 66 11.24 -2.89 8.77
C THR A 66 11.74 -1.84 7.79
N SER A 67 12.36 -2.23 6.68
CA SER A 67 12.77 -1.29 5.63
C SER A 67 11.61 -0.79 4.75
N GLY A 68 10.40 -1.30 4.92
CA GLY A 68 9.22 -0.91 4.15
C GLY A 68 8.23 -2.04 3.97
N GLY A 69 7.17 -1.77 3.18
CA GLY A 69 6.08 -2.74 2.94
C GLY A 69 6.56 -4.07 2.36
N THR A 70 7.49 -4.03 1.41
CA THR A 70 8.02 -5.25 0.77
C THR A 70 8.71 -6.18 1.77
N GLU A 71 9.55 -5.65 2.67
CA GLU A 71 10.17 -6.47 3.73
C GLU A 71 9.11 -7.02 4.68
N SER A 72 8.17 -6.19 5.13
CA SER A 72 7.10 -6.61 6.03
C SER A 72 6.28 -7.76 5.44
N ASN A 73 5.77 -7.61 4.22
CA ASN A 73 4.98 -8.60 3.52
C ASN A 73 5.74 -9.94 3.36
N ASN A 74 6.98 -9.87 2.85
CA ASN A 74 7.84 -11.05 2.71
C ASN A 74 8.09 -11.74 4.06
N THR A 75 8.35 -10.95 5.11
CA THR A 75 8.62 -11.47 6.46
C THR A 75 7.41 -12.20 7.02
N VAL A 76 6.20 -11.63 6.90
CA VAL A 76 4.98 -12.29 7.38
C VAL A 76 4.75 -13.61 6.64
N LEU A 77 4.73 -13.60 5.30
CA LEU A 77 4.45 -14.81 4.52
C LEU A 77 5.46 -15.93 4.81
N LYS A 78 6.75 -15.61 4.72
CA LYS A 78 7.81 -16.61 4.87
C LYS A 78 7.94 -17.10 6.31
N SER A 79 7.87 -16.20 7.30
CA SER A 79 7.96 -16.60 8.70
C SER A 79 6.80 -17.50 9.12
N CYS A 80 5.57 -17.18 8.74
CA CYS A 80 4.40 -18.01 9.09
C CYS A 80 4.53 -19.45 8.55
N ILE A 81 5.13 -19.62 7.38
CA ILE A 81 5.30 -20.94 6.73
C ILE A 81 6.55 -21.66 7.24
N HIS A 82 7.71 -21.01 7.21
CA HIS A 82 9.00 -21.69 7.41
C HIS A 82 9.54 -21.61 8.83
N GLU A 83 9.70 -20.39 9.35
CA GLU A 83 10.39 -20.19 10.63
C GLU A 83 9.49 -20.48 11.81
N SER A 84 8.26 -19.96 11.79
CA SER A 84 7.28 -20.10 12.89
C SER A 84 6.40 -21.33 12.73
N ARG A 85 6.17 -21.80 11.49
CA ARG A 85 5.31 -22.94 11.16
C ARG A 85 3.91 -22.80 11.76
N LEU A 86 3.37 -21.59 11.69
CA LEU A 86 2.03 -21.27 12.21
C LEU A 86 0.92 -21.83 11.34
N VAL A 87 1.20 -21.94 10.04
CA VAL A 87 0.27 -22.38 9.00
C VAL A 87 1.01 -23.24 7.97
N ASN A 88 0.27 -23.96 7.13
CA ASN A 88 0.83 -24.83 6.09
C ASN A 88 0.35 -24.51 4.68
N ALA A 89 -0.48 -23.49 4.52
CA ALA A 89 -1.01 -23.02 3.24
C ALA A 89 -1.14 -21.50 3.22
N LEU A 90 -1.28 -20.95 2.01
CA LEU A 90 -1.57 -19.54 1.77
C LEU A 90 -2.86 -19.39 0.96
N ALA A 91 -3.63 -18.34 1.26
CA ALA A 91 -4.68 -17.82 0.39
C ALA A 91 -4.45 -16.32 0.24
N ILE A 92 -4.29 -15.83 -0.98
CA ILE A 92 -4.01 -14.43 -1.24
C ILE A 92 -5.07 -13.83 -2.18
N SER A 93 -5.39 -12.56 -2.03
CA SER A 93 -6.23 -11.89 -3.02
C SER A 93 -5.55 -11.86 -4.40
N SER A 94 -6.32 -12.03 -5.47
CA SER A 94 -5.83 -11.96 -6.85
C SER A 94 -5.34 -10.57 -7.27
N ILE A 95 -5.61 -9.54 -6.44
CA ILE A 95 -5.23 -8.14 -6.69
C ILE A 95 -4.14 -7.63 -5.74
N GLU A 96 -3.41 -8.53 -5.09
CA GLU A 96 -2.33 -8.17 -4.17
C GLU A 96 -1.18 -7.42 -4.88
N HIS A 97 -0.43 -6.65 -4.09
CA HIS A 97 0.85 -6.10 -4.56
C HIS A 97 1.86 -7.23 -4.85
N HIS A 98 2.78 -7.01 -5.79
CA HIS A 98 3.84 -7.97 -6.13
C HIS A 98 4.69 -8.41 -4.92
N ALA A 99 4.78 -7.60 -3.86
CA ALA A 99 5.42 -7.97 -2.60
C ALA A 99 4.72 -9.12 -1.84
N ILE A 100 3.50 -9.49 -2.24
CA ILE A 100 2.75 -10.67 -1.78
C ILE A 100 2.73 -11.75 -2.87
N ILE A 101 2.40 -11.39 -4.11
CA ILE A 101 2.26 -12.35 -5.22
C ILE A 101 3.55 -13.14 -5.45
N HIS A 102 4.69 -12.45 -5.65
CA HIS A 102 5.94 -13.14 -5.96
C HIS A 102 6.46 -14.04 -4.81
N PRO A 103 6.41 -13.63 -3.52
CA PRO A 103 6.69 -14.55 -2.42
C PRO A 103 5.75 -15.75 -2.37
N ALA A 104 4.44 -15.57 -2.62
CA ALA A 104 3.47 -16.65 -2.65
C ALA A 104 3.77 -17.64 -3.79
N GLU A 105 4.08 -17.14 -4.99
CA GLU A 105 4.54 -17.98 -6.13
C GLU A 105 5.83 -18.74 -5.80
N SER A 106 6.78 -18.09 -5.11
CA SER A 106 8.01 -18.74 -4.67
C SER A 106 7.74 -19.87 -3.68
N LEU A 107 6.82 -19.68 -2.74
CA LEU A 107 6.39 -20.70 -1.78
C LEU A 107 5.63 -21.84 -2.48
N SER A 108 4.77 -21.50 -3.46
CA SER A 108 4.09 -22.51 -4.30
C SER A 108 5.07 -23.43 -5.01
N LYS A 109 6.14 -22.88 -5.59
CA LYS A 109 7.22 -23.68 -6.24
C LYS A 109 7.97 -24.58 -5.25
N GLN A 110 7.90 -24.31 -3.95
CA GLN A 110 8.45 -25.14 -2.87
C GLN A 110 7.44 -26.17 -2.34
N GLY A 111 6.26 -26.29 -2.96
CA GLY A 111 5.23 -27.26 -2.60
C GLY A 111 4.23 -26.76 -1.55
N ILE A 112 4.24 -25.49 -1.17
CA ILE A 112 3.24 -24.92 -0.28
C ILE A 112 1.96 -24.67 -1.08
N PRO A 113 0.78 -25.15 -0.63
CA PRO A 113 -0.49 -24.86 -1.28
C PRO A 113 -0.78 -23.35 -1.26
N VAL A 114 -1.06 -22.78 -2.43
CA VAL A 114 -1.44 -21.37 -2.57
C VAL A 114 -2.75 -21.27 -3.34
N GLN A 115 -3.73 -20.60 -2.76
CA GLN A 115 -5.03 -20.31 -3.38
C GLN A 115 -5.12 -18.81 -3.67
N TYR A 116 -5.76 -18.47 -4.80
CA TYR A 116 -6.03 -17.06 -5.19
C TYR A 116 -7.51 -16.78 -4.98
N ILE A 117 -7.82 -15.86 -4.07
CA ILE A 117 -9.19 -15.40 -3.79
C ILE A 117 -9.55 -14.36 -4.85
N HIS A 118 -10.62 -14.63 -5.60
CA HIS A 118 -11.07 -13.79 -6.68
C HIS A 118 -11.81 -12.54 -6.19
N VAL A 119 -11.87 -11.54 -7.04
CA VAL A 119 -12.60 -10.29 -6.82
C VAL A 119 -13.67 -10.11 -7.90
N ASN A 120 -14.67 -9.27 -7.61
CA ASN A 120 -15.67 -8.84 -8.59
C ASN A 120 -15.11 -7.75 -9.53
N HIS A 121 -15.95 -7.21 -10.43
CA HIS A 121 -15.56 -6.16 -11.38
C HIS A 121 -15.27 -4.79 -10.75
N ASP A 122 -15.51 -4.62 -9.46
CA ASP A 122 -15.10 -3.43 -8.69
C ASP A 122 -13.77 -3.68 -7.94
N GLY A 123 -13.18 -4.88 -8.09
CA GLY A 123 -11.97 -5.27 -7.39
C GLY A 123 -12.21 -5.48 -5.89
N ILE A 124 -13.39 -5.98 -5.50
CA ILE A 124 -13.79 -6.28 -4.12
C ILE A 124 -14.03 -7.78 -4.00
N ILE A 125 -13.54 -8.38 -2.91
CA ILE A 125 -13.79 -9.79 -2.59
C ILE A 125 -15.26 -9.98 -2.21
N LEU A 126 -15.90 -10.97 -2.82
CA LEU A 126 -17.25 -11.41 -2.45
C LEU A 126 -17.14 -12.36 -1.25
N THR A 127 -17.57 -11.89 -0.10
CA THR A 127 -17.44 -12.63 1.18
C THR A 127 -18.18 -13.96 1.16
N GLU A 128 -19.30 -14.04 0.45
CA GLU A 128 -20.09 -15.27 0.26
C GLU A 128 -19.35 -16.37 -0.50
N GLU A 129 -18.33 -16.02 -1.26
CA GLU A 129 -17.52 -16.99 -2.01
C GLU A 129 -16.39 -17.61 -1.17
N LEU A 130 -16.07 -17.05 0.02
CA LEU A 130 -14.99 -17.55 0.87
C LEU A 130 -15.16 -19.02 1.28
N GLN A 131 -16.40 -19.49 1.40
CA GLN A 131 -16.73 -20.90 1.68
C GLN A 131 -16.21 -21.88 0.60
N ASN A 132 -15.87 -21.39 -0.60
CA ASN A 132 -15.34 -22.21 -1.69
C ASN A 132 -13.82 -22.48 -1.55
N TYR A 133 -13.17 -21.87 -0.57
CA TYR A 133 -11.72 -21.99 -0.33
C TYR A 133 -11.41 -22.85 0.89
N GLN A 134 -10.26 -23.53 0.86
CA GLN A 134 -9.75 -24.29 1.98
C GLN A 134 -8.91 -23.37 2.87
N LEU A 135 -9.49 -22.87 3.96
CA LEU A 135 -8.88 -21.81 4.77
C LEU A 135 -8.38 -22.28 6.13
N ASP A 136 -8.55 -23.56 6.49
CA ASP A 136 -8.01 -24.11 7.73
C ASP A 136 -6.47 -24.13 7.73
N ASN A 137 -5.86 -23.75 8.86
CA ASN A 137 -4.40 -23.66 9.02
C ASN A 137 -3.71 -22.88 7.88
N THR A 138 -4.37 -21.84 7.38
CA THR A 138 -3.97 -21.03 6.24
C THR A 138 -3.67 -19.60 6.68
N LEU A 139 -2.60 -19.00 6.15
CA LEU A 139 -2.42 -17.55 6.18
C LEU A 139 -3.19 -16.94 5.02
N ILE A 140 -4.19 -16.14 5.35
CA ILE A 140 -4.95 -15.36 4.37
C ILE A 140 -4.33 -13.97 4.30
N SER A 141 -3.92 -13.54 3.10
CA SER A 141 -3.36 -12.20 2.87
C SER A 141 -4.25 -11.42 1.91
N ILE A 142 -4.89 -10.37 2.44
CA ILE A 142 -5.79 -9.51 1.69
C ILE A 142 -5.41 -8.07 1.98
N MET A 143 -4.99 -7.34 0.94
CA MET A 143 -4.66 -5.92 1.08
C MET A 143 -5.88 -5.13 1.56
N HIS A 144 -5.67 -4.17 2.47
CA HIS A 144 -6.78 -3.35 2.97
C HIS A 144 -7.35 -2.44 1.87
N ALA A 145 -6.47 -1.89 1.03
CA ALA A 145 -6.91 -1.13 -0.13
C ALA A 145 -5.94 -1.29 -1.31
N ASN A 146 -6.50 -1.39 -2.51
CA ASN A 146 -5.71 -1.62 -3.72
C ASN A 146 -5.00 -0.34 -4.20
N ASN A 147 -3.76 -0.48 -4.62
CA ASN A 147 -2.88 0.61 -5.04
C ASN A 147 -3.13 1.10 -6.48
N GLU A 148 -3.88 0.35 -7.30
CA GLU A 148 -4.14 0.69 -8.69
C GLU A 148 -5.52 1.32 -8.88
N ILE A 149 -6.56 0.74 -8.27
CA ILE A 149 -7.95 1.12 -8.44
C ILE A 149 -8.58 1.76 -7.19
N GLY A 150 -7.89 1.65 -6.05
CA GLY A 150 -8.35 2.24 -4.79
C GLY A 150 -9.48 1.49 -4.09
N SER A 151 -9.88 0.27 -4.53
CA SER A 151 -10.90 -0.51 -3.83
C SER A 151 -10.48 -0.84 -2.40
N ILE A 152 -11.40 -0.70 -1.43
CA ILE A 152 -11.22 -1.05 -0.02
C ILE A 152 -11.87 -2.41 0.21
N GLN A 153 -11.14 -3.34 0.82
CA GLN A 153 -11.63 -4.69 1.08
C GLN A 153 -12.39 -4.76 2.41
N PRO A 154 -13.46 -5.57 2.51
CA PRO A 154 -14.25 -5.73 3.72
C PRO A 154 -13.55 -6.66 4.74
N ILE A 155 -12.38 -6.23 5.24
CA ILE A 155 -11.47 -7.05 6.07
C ILE A 155 -12.17 -7.59 7.32
N LYS A 156 -12.98 -6.76 7.99
CA LYS A 156 -13.72 -7.19 9.17
C LYS A 156 -14.72 -8.31 8.85
N ASP A 157 -15.52 -8.12 7.81
CA ASP A 157 -16.53 -9.12 7.41
C ASP A 157 -15.86 -10.42 6.96
N ILE A 158 -14.72 -10.32 6.27
CA ILE A 158 -13.88 -11.47 5.92
C ILE A 158 -13.42 -12.19 7.19
N LYS A 159 -12.84 -11.46 8.17
CA LYS A 159 -12.34 -12.05 9.42
C LYS A 159 -13.43 -12.83 10.18
N ASP A 160 -14.63 -12.29 10.21
CA ASP A 160 -15.77 -12.91 10.92
C ASP A 160 -16.20 -14.27 10.29
N LEU A 161 -15.82 -14.52 9.03
CA LEU A 161 -16.11 -15.77 8.30
C LEU A 161 -14.94 -16.78 8.31
N LEU A 162 -13.74 -16.38 8.78
CA LEU A 162 -12.58 -17.27 8.77
C LEU A 162 -12.64 -18.33 9.89
N PRO A 163 -12.14 -19.55 9.62
CA PRO A 163 -11.97 -20.55 10.68
C PRO A 163 -10.97 -20.07 11.73
N SER A 164 -11.13 -20.52 12.97
CA SER A 164 -10.29 -20.14 14.11
C SER A 164 -8.82 -20.55 13.96
N SER A 165 -8.54 -21.53 13.08
CA SER A 165 -7.19 -21.99 12.74
C SER A 165 -6.50 -21.13 11.69
N ALA A 166 -7.23 -20.18 11.07
CA ALA A 166 -6.68 -19.30 10.06
C ALA A 166 -6.08 -18.02 10.68
N LEU A 167 -5.03 -17.50 10.05
CA LEU A 167 -4.43 -16.21 10.37
C LEU A 167 -4.69 -15.22 9.24
N LEU A 168 -4.97 -13.97 9.60
CA LEU A 168 -5.26 -12.90 8.65
C LEU A 168 -4.15 -11.84 8.65
N HIS A 169 -3.52 -11.65 7.47
CA HIS A 169 -2.62 -10.56 7.17
C HIS A 169 -3.30 -9.54 6.25
N SER A 170 -3.03 -8.26 6.48
CA SER A 170 -3.48 -7.19 5.58
C SER A 170 -2.36 -6.22 5.23
N ASP A 171 -2.13 -5.99 3.93
CA ASP A 171 -1.27 -4.91 3.44
C ASP A 171 -2.06 -3.60 3.48
N ALA A 172 -1.76 -2.74 4.46
CA ALA A 172 -2.38 -1.43 4.62
C ALA A 172 -1.50 -0.27 4.12
N VAL A 173 -0.50 -0.55 3.29
CA VAL A 173 0.43 0.45 2.77
C VAL A 173 -0.29 1.59 2.04
N GLN A 174 -1.40 1.32 1.37
CA GLN A 174 -2.17 2.35 0.67
C GLN A 174 -3.26 3.01 1.51
N SER A 175 -3.78 2.32 2.51
CA SER A 175 -4.90 2.81 3.34
C SER A 175 -4.44 3.59 4.58
N PHE A 176 -3.33 3.18 5.21
CA PHE A 176 -2.81 3.83 6.42
C PHE A 176 -2.51 5.32 6.16
N GLY A 177 -3.01 6.18 7.03
CA GLY A 177 -2.87 7.64 6.92
C GLY A 177 -3.76 8.31 5.87
N LYS A 178 -4.66 7.55 5.21
CA LYS A 178 -5.67 8.06 4.25
C LYS A 178 -7.10 7.76 4.68
N ILE A 179 -7.30 6.62 5.34
CA ILE A 179 -8.55 6.22 5.99
C ILE A 179 -8.23 5.65 7.37
N PRO A 180 -9.20 5.55 8.30
CA PRO A 180 -8.98 4.91 9.59
C PRO A 180 -8.52 3.45 9.45
N VAL A 181 -7.50 3.06 10.23
CA VAL A 181 -7.01 1.68 10.31
C VAL A 181 -6.88 1.31 11.78
N ASN A 182 -7.77 0.45 12.28
CA ASN A 182 -7.80 -0.04 13.64
C ASN A 182 -7.64 -1.57 13.62
N VAL A 183 -6.53 -2.07 14.14
CA VAL A 183 -6.21 -3.51 14.07
C VAL A 183 -7.15 -4.37 14.90
N ASP A 184 -7.69 -3.84 15.99
CA ASP A 184 -8.65 -4.55 16.85
C ASP A 184 -10.02 -4.65 16.16
N GLU A 185 -10.52 -3.55 15.56
CA GLU A 185 -11.79 -3.54 14.83
C GLU A 185 -11.72 -4.41 13.57
N LEU A 186 -10.60 -4.39 12.84
CA LEU A 186 -10.39 -5.23 11.68
C LEU A 186 -10.17 -6.70 12.04
N GLY A 187 -9.81 -6.99 13.30
CA GLY A 187 -9.59 -8.35 13.81
C GLY A 187 -8.39 -9.07 13.19
N ILE A 188 -7.43 -8.33 12.62
CA ILE A 188 -6.28 -8.90 11.91
C ILE A 188 -5.20 -9.42 12.85
N ASP A 189 -4.40 -10.34 12.35
CA ASP A 189 -3.30 -10.95 13.08
C ASP A 189 -1.95 -10.32 12.68
N PHE A 190 -1.83 -9.82 11.45
CA PHE A 190 -0.67 -9.10 10.92
C PHE A 190 -1.12 -7.92 10.05
N LEU A 191 -0.37 -6.82 10.13
CA LEU A 191 -0.56 -5.66 9.26
C LEU A 191 0.78 -5.15 8.73
N THR A 192 0.78 -4.64 7.51
CA THR A 192 1.95 -4.00 6.89
C THR A 192 1.66 -2.54 6.59
N ILE A 193 2.58 -1.63 6.99
CA ILE A 193 2.52 -0.19 6.67
C ILE A 193 3.89 0.34 6.19
N SER A 194 3.90 1.47 5.48
CA SER A 194 5.12 2.08 4.95
C SER A 194 5.08 3.61 5.03
N ALA A 195 6.19 4.22 5.42
CA ALA A 195 6.26 5.66 5.66
C ALA A 195 6.12 6.50 4.38
N HIS A 196 6.70 6.06 3.26
CA HIS A 196 6.75 6.86 2.03
C HIS A 196 5.42 7.03 1.30
N LYS A 197 4.34 6.41 1.78
CA LYS A 197 2.97 6.60 1.26
C LYS A 197 2.18 7.67 2.03
N ILE A 198 2.76 8.17 3.12
CA ILE A 198 2.18 9.19 3.99
C ILE A 198 3.12 10.39 4.21
N HIS A 199 3.88 10.75 3.19
CA HIS A 199 4.85 11.85 3.21
C HIS A 199 6.03 11.65 4.18
N GLY A 200 6.32 10.40 4.54
CA GLY A 200 7.49 9.98 5.30
C GLY A 200 8.66 9.57 4.43
N PRO A 201 9.80 9.18 5.03
CA PRO A 201 10.99 8.77 4.30
C PRO A 201 10.80 7.39 3.63
N LYS A 202 11.48 7.21 2.49
CA LYS A 202 11.70 5.88 1.89
C LYS A 202 12.65 5.07 2.76
N GLY A 203 12.59 3.75 2.67
CA GLY A 203 13.51 2.85 3.39
C GLY A 203 13.10 2.53 4.83
N ILE A 204 11.86 2.87 5.23
CA ILE A 204 11.28 2.51 6.53
C ILE A 204 9.80 2.16 6.40
N GLY A 205 9.40 1.16 7.15
CA GLY A 205 8.01 0.74 7.36
C GLY A 205 7.87 0.03 8.70
N ALA A 206 6.72 -0.54 8.94
CA ALA A 206 6.48 -1.37 10.11
C ALA A 206 5.50 -2.49 9.79
N MET A 207 5.63 -3.59 10.54
CA MET A 207 4.62 -4.64 10.63
C MET A 207 4.04 -4.67 12.03
N PHE A 208 2.73 -4.88 12.09
CA PHE A 208 2.03 -5.26 13.31
C PHE A 208 1.98 -6.77 13.39
N ILE A 209 2.24 -7.31 14.57
CA ILE A 209 2.13 -8.73 14.90
C ILE A 209 1.31 -8.84 16.18
N LYS A 210 0.11 -9.38 16.09
CA LYS A 210 -0.80 -9.54 17.22
C LYS A 210 -0.15 -10.27 18.40
N LYS A 211 -0.35 -9.76 19.60
CA LYS A 211 0.15 -10.37 20.84
C LYS A 211 -0.31 -11.83 20.98
N GLY A 212 0.60 -12.68 21.40
CA GLY A 212 0.33 -14.11 21.58
C GLY A 212 0.74 -14.99 20.40
N ILE A 213 1.05 -14.42 19.25
CA ILE A 213 1.57 -15.18 18.10
C ILE A 213 3.07 -15.47 18.33
N ASP A 214 3.46 -16.75 18.28
CA ASP A 214 4.88 -17.19 18.35
C ASP A 214 5.58 -16.95 17.01
N PHE A 215 5.88 -15.67 16.75
CA PHE A 215 6.47 -15.22 15.51
C PHE A 215 8.00 -15.18 15.59
N LYS A 216 8.68 -15.95 14.73
CA LYS A 216 10.14 -16.01 14.62
C LYS A 216 10.65 -15.14 13.48
N ALA A 217 11.85 -14.58 13.68
CA ALA A 217 12.49 -13.73 12.69
C ALA A 217 12.79 -14.48 11.38
N HIS A 218 12.34 -13.95 10.25
CA HIS A 218 12.82 -14.37 8.94
C HIS A 218 14.24 -13.84 8.69
N GLN A 219 14.50 -12.56 8.99
CA GLN A 219 15.83 -11.98 8.93
C GLN A 219 16.56 -12.24 10.25
N GLN A 220 17.54 -13.15 10.22
CA GLN A 220 18.29 -13.59 11.39
C GLN A 220 19.53 -12.74 11.64
N GLY A 221 19.96 -12.61 12.91
CA GLY A 221 21.14 -11.84 13.33
C GLY A 221 21.10 -11.47 14.81
N GLY A 222 21.38 -10.20 15.14
CA GLY A 222 21.31 -9.68 16.51
C GLY A 222 19.87 -9.58 17.03
N GLY A 223 19.74 -9.37 18.34
CA GLY A 223 18.44 -9.36 19.05
C GLY A 223 17.60 -8.10 18.92
N GLN A 224 17.79 -7.29 17.85
CA GLN A 224 17.00 -6.10 17.61
C GLN A 224 15.52 -6.47 17.40
N GLU A 225 14.64 -5.47 17.46
CA GLU A 225 13.21 -5.65 17.27
C GLU A 225 12.65 -6.86 18.05
N ARG A 226 13.12 -7.04 19.29
CA ARG A 226 12.67 -8.13 20.19
C ARG A 226 12.87 -9.53 19.60
N ASN A 227 13.99 -9.75 18.92
CA ASN A 227 14.30 -10.99 18.20
C ASN A 227 13.31 -11.34 17.07
N ARG A 228 12.57 -10.38 16.55
CA ARG A 228 11.62 -10.58 15.44
C ARG A 228 12.13 -10.05 14.09
N ARG A 229 13.15 -9.18 14.13
CA ARG A 229 13.84 -8.68 12.94
C ARG A 229 15.24 -8.20 13.33
N ALA A 230 16.28 -8.81 12.81
CA ALA A 230 17.65 -8.47 13.10
C ALA A 230 18.17 -7.29 12.26
N GLY A 231 19.25 -6.66 12.71
CA GLY A 231 19.90 -5.53 12.05
C GLY A 231 19.74 -4.24 12.84
N THR A 232 20.80 -3.42 12.86
CA THR A 232 20.81 -2.14 13.57
C THR A 232 19.65 -1.26 13.09
N GLU A 233 18.86 -0.75 14.02
CA GLU A 233 17.75 0.17 13.73
C GLU A 233 18.30 1.53 13.25
N SER A 234 17.56 2.21 12.38
CA SER A 234 17.88 3.55 11.89
C SER A 234 17.07 4.63 12.63
N PRO A 235 17.64 5.30 13.66
CA PRO A 235 16.89 6.32 14.42
C PRO A 235 16.36 7.44 13.53
N ALA A 236 17.13 7.91 12.55
CA ALA A 236 16.71 8.98 11.64
C ALA A 236 15.44 8.62 10.87
N LEU A 237 15.41 7.43 10.24
CA LEU A 237 14.25 6.99 9.46
C LEU A 237 13.04 6.71 10.36
N ILE A 238 13.27 6.14 11.54
CA ILE A 238 12.22 5.81 12.50
C ILE A 238 11.57 7.08 13.06
N VAL A 239 12.35 8.10 13.42
CA VAL A 239 11.84 9.41 13.87
C VAL A 239 11.11 10.14 12.74
N GLY A 240 11.64 10.06 11.51
CA GLY A 240 10.96 10.58 10.33
C GLY A 240 9.61 9.88 10.10
N PHE A 241 9.52 8.56 10.28
CA PHE A 241 8.26 7.83 10.19
C PHE A 241 7.28 8.24 11.30
N GLN A 242 7.73 8.36 12.54
CA GLN A 242 6.93 8.87 13.66
C GLN A 242 6.30 10.22 13.32
N THR A 243 7.12 11.16 12.82
CA THR A 243 6.65 12.51 12.47
C THR A 243 5.62 12.46 11.35
N ALA A 244 5.85 11.65 10.33
CA ALA A 244 4.88 11.46 9.24
C ALA A 244 3.55 10.87 9.73
N VAL A 245 3.58 9.87 10.64
CA VAL A 245 2.39 9.30 11.27
C VAL A 245 1.63 10.34 12.05
N ARG A 246 2.30 11.10 12.90
CA ARG A 246 1.68 12.17 13.70
C ARG A 246 0.98 13.21 12.82
N ILE A 247 1.63 13.67 11.74
CA ILE A 247 1.04 14.63 10.80
C ILE A 247 -0.17 13.99 10.09
N ALA A 248 -0.04 12.76 9.60
CA ALA A 248 -1.11 12.08 8.89
C ALA A 248 -2.34 11.86 9.75
N MET A 249 -2.17 11.42 11.02
CA MET A 249 -3.29 11.18 11.94
C MET A 249 -3.97 12.50 12.36
N ASN A 250 -3.21 13.56 12.66
CA ASN A 250 -3.77 14.85 13.01
C ASN A 250 -4.58 15.51 11.89
N GLN A 251 -4.33 15.12 10.64
CA GLN A 251 -4.97 15.69 9.45
C GLN A 251 -5.83 14.68 8.69
N LEU A 252 -6.05 13.47 9.21
CA LEU A 252 -6.65 12.36 8.52
C LEU A 252 -7.98 12.72 7.85
N GLU A 253 -8.95 13.19 8.63
CA GLU A 253 -10.28 13.57 8.14
C GLU A 253 -10.22 14.70 7.13
N LYS A 254 -9.47 15.78 7.45
CA LYS A 254 -9.30 16.93 6.56
C LYS A 254 -8.71 16.50 5.20
N ASN A 255 -7.66 15.70 5.22
CA ASN A 255 -7.00 15.24 4.01
C ASN A 255 -7.88 14.27 3.22
N ALA A 256 -8.63 13.39 3.89
CA ALA A 256 -9.57 12.48 3.24
C ALA A 256 -10.69 13.27 2.52
N ILE A 257 -11.29 14.27 3.16
CA ILE A 257 -12.32 15.13 2.55
C ILE A 257 -11.74 15.86 1.34
N HIS A 258 -10.55 16.46 1.48
CA HIS A 258 -9.89 17.17 0.37
C HIS A 258 -9.62 16.24 -0.82
N MET A 259 -8.95 15.11 -0.60
CA MET A 259 -8.66 14.16 -1.67
C MET A 259 -9.94 13.58 -2.31
N TYR A 260 -11.00 13.38 -1.51
CA TYR A 260 -12.26 12.89 -2.04
C TYR A 260 -12.96 13.95 -2.92
N SER A 261 -12.90 15.24 -2.53
CA SER A 261 -13.40 16.32 -3.38
C SER A 261 -12.67 16.38 -4.73
N LEU A 262 -11.34 16.21 -4.71
CA LEU A 262 -10.52 16.13 -5.93
C LEU A 262 -10.87 14.90 -6.78
N LYS A 263 -11.14 13.76 -6.15
CA LYS A 263 -11.60 12.54 -6.84
C LYS A 263 -12.90 12.80 -7.59
N GLN A 264 -13.91 13.36 -6.91
CA GLN A 264 -15.19 13.69 -7.53
C GLN A 264 -15.05 14.75 -8.64
N PHE A 265 -14.19 15.74 -8.39
CA PHE A 265 -13.88 16.77 -9.37
C PHE A 265 -13.25 16.17 -10.65
N LEU A 266 -12.24 15.30 -10.50
CA LEU A 266 -11.62 14.61 -11.63
C LEU A 266 -12.64 13.77 -12.40
N ILE A 267 -13.39 12.91 -11.71
CA ILE A 267 -14.38 12.02 -12.32
C ILE A 267 -15.39 12.83 -13.14
N LYS A 268 -15.96 13.90 -12.57
CA LYS A 268 -16.94 14.75 -13.24
C LYS A 268 -16.37 15.37 -14.53
N HIS A 269 -15.17 15.93 -14.46
CA HIS A 269 -14.58 16.65 -15.61
C HIS A 269 -14.08 15.70 -16.69
N ILE A 270 -13.41 14.61 -16.31
CA ILE A 270 -12.85 13.67 -17.27
C ILE A 270 -13.95 12.94 -18.06
N THR A 271 -15.04 12.53 -17.41
CA THR A 271 -16.19 11.89 -18.08
C THR A 271 -16.95 12.84 -18.99
N SER A 272 -16.97 14.14 -18.66
CA SER A 272 -17.58 15.17 -19.53
C SER A 272 -16.73 15.46 -20.75
N LEU A 273 -15.40 15.46 -20.61
CA LEU A 273 -14.46 15.84 -21.67
C LEU A 273 -14.09 14.66 -22.58
N ILE A 274 -14.08 13.45 -22.04
CA ILE A 274 -13.72 12.19 -22.70
C ILE A 274 -14.86 11.19 -22.44
N PRO A 275 -15.95 11.22 -23.22
CA PRO A 275 -17.18 10.45 -22.89
C PRO A 275 -17.02 8.93 -22.98
N ASP A 276 -16.06 8.44 -23.76
CA ASP A 276 -15.74 7.02 -23.98
C ASP A 276 -14.75 6.42 -22.92
N ILE A 277 -14.47 7.19 -21.85
CA ILE A 277 -13.63 6.72 -20.76
C ILE A 277 -14.38 5.75 -19.82
N GLN A 278 -13.71 4.73 -19.36
CA GLN A 278 -14.20 3.82 -18.34
C GLN A 278 -13.44 4.00 -17.03
N ILE A 279 -14.15 4.21 -15.93
CA ILE A 279 -13.56 4.23 -14.59
C ILE A 279 -13.43 2.78 -14.09
N ASN A 280 -12.26 2.44 -13.57
CA ASN A 280 -11.96 1.13 -13.00
C ASN A 280 -12.00 1.19 -11.47
N GLY A 281 -12.77 0.28 -10.87
CA GLY A 281 -12.98 0.20 -9.43
C GLY A 281 -14.10 1.10 -8.91
N PRO A 282 -14.36 1.06 -7.58
CA PRO A 282 -15.47 1.76 -6.96
C PRO A 282 -15.20 3.27 -6.82
N ILE A 283 -16.27 4.05 -6.84
CA ILE A 283 -16.22 5.52 -6.76
C ILE A 283 -16.85 6.10 -5.49
N ASP A 284 -17.54 5.28 -4.72
CA ASP A 284 -18.20 5.72 -3.49
C ASP A 284 -17.21 5.86 -2.31
N THR A 285 -17.63 6.55 -1.24
CA THR A 285 -16.75 6.84 -0.10
C THR A 285 -16.49 5.67 0.84
N LYS A 286 -17.28 4.59 0.76
CA LYS A 286 -17.19 3.45 1.69
C LYS A 286 -16.26 2.37 1.17
N THR A 287 -16.28 2.17 -0.14
CA THR A 287 -15.56 1.07 -0.79
C THR A 287 -14.36 1.53 -1.60
N SER A 288 -14.08 2.85 -1.64
CA SER A 288 -12.91 3.37 -2.37
C SER A 288 -12.06 4.37 -1.59
N LEU A 289 -10.75 4.30 -1.78
CA LEU A 289 -9.82 5.31 -1.27
C LEU A 289 -10.12 6.69 -1.87
N PRO A 290 -9.97 7.76 -1.09
CA PRO A 290 -10.20 9.12 -1.56
C PRO A 290 -9.16 9.59 -2.59
N SER A 291 -8.01 8.94 -2.65
CA SER A 291 -6.82 9.43 -3.34
C SER A 291 -6.52 8.78 -4.69
N ILE A 292 -7.35 7.85 -5.18
CA ILE A 292 -7.05 7.07 -6.38
C ILE A 292 -8.23 7.11 -7.35
N VAL A 293 -7.94 7.35 -8.63
CA VAL A 293 -8.82 7.12 -9.78
C VAL A 293 -8.04 6.40 -10.85
N ASN A 294 -8.59 5.29 -11.35
CA ASN A 294 -8.03 4.55 -12.47
C ASN A 294 -9.02 4.58 -13.62
N VAL A 295 -8.53 4.83 -14.83
CA VAL A 295 -9.34 4.95 -16.04
C VAL A 295 -8.74 4.15 -17.19
N SER A 296 -9.60 3.61 -18.07
CA SER A 296 -9.22 2.94 -19.30
C SER A 296 -10.05 3.44 -20.49
N PHE A 297 -9.64 3.08 -21.71
CA PHE A 297 -10.17 3.61 -22.97
C PHE A 297 -10.61 2.42 -23.86
N PRO A 298 -11.78 1.78 -23.58
CA PRO A 298 -12.21 0.56 -24.27
C PRO A 298 -12.41 0.73 -25.78
N ASP A 299 -12.93 1.89 -26.19
CA ASP A 299 -13.26 2.17 -27.59
C ASP A 299 -12.11 2.75 -28.41
N ARG A 300 -10.92 2.93 -27.81
CA ARG A 300 -9.73 3.48 -28.49
C ARG A 300 -8.66 2.40 -28.70
N PRO A 301 -8.74 1.65 -29.81
CA PRO A 301 -7.91 0.46 -30.03
C PRO A 301 -6.41 0.71 -30.21
N ASN A 302 -6.02 1.91 -30.59
CA ASN A 302 -4.65 2.24 -30.97
C ASN A 302 -3.83 2.87 -29.84
N ILE A 303 -4.42 3.04 -28.63
CA ILE A 303 -3.70 3.61 -27.52
C ILE A 303 -2.73 2.58 -26.94
N ASP A 304 -1.45 2.93 -26.96
CA ASP A 304 -0.40 2.26 -26.22
C ASP A 304 -0.19 2.98 -24.87
N GLY A 305 -0.40 2.27 -23.77
CA GLY A 305 -0.33 2.86 -22.43
C GLY A 305 1.06 3.41 -22.07
N GLU A 306 2.14 2.81 -22.58
CA GLU A 306 3.50 3.31 -22.35
C GLU A 306 3.73 4.63 -23.08
N SER A 307 3.36 4.70 -24.37
CA SER A 307 3.41 5.94 -25.15
C SER A 307 2.57 7.05 -24.52
N LEU A 308 1.39 6.71 -24.02
CA LEU A 308 0.51 7.66 -23.34
C LEU A 308 1.17 8.25 -22.08
N LEU A 309 1.80 7.41 -21.25
CA LEU A 309 2.53 7.87 -20.05
C LEU A 309 3.73 8.74 -20.43
N GLN A 310 4.49 8.37 -21.46
CA GLN A 310 5.63 9.16 -21.96
C GLN A 310 5.18 10.53 -22.49
N MET A 311 4.06 10.59 -23.21
CA MET A 311 3.51 11.86 -23.70
C MET A 311 3.02 12.76 -22.56
N MET A 312 2.42 12.19 -21.50
CA MET A 312 2.08 12.93 -20.29
C MET A 312 3.33 13.48 -19.58
N ASP A 313 4.39 12.68 -19.45
CA ASP A 313 5.67 13.10 -18.84
C ASP A 313 6.35 14.23 -19.63
N ILE A 314 6.35 14.18 -20.96
CA ILE A 314 6.85 15.27 -21.84
C ILE A 314 6.10 16.59 -21.57
N GLN A 315 4.85 16.52 -21.12
CA GLN A 315 4.04 17.68 -20.72
C GLN A 315 4.18 18.03 -19.24
N ASP A 316 5.22 17.55 -18.57
CA ASP A 316 5.48 17.76 -17.13
C ASP A 316 4.35 17.25 -16.21
N ILE A 317 3.66 16.15 -16.58
CA ILE A 317 2.59 15.54 -15.80
C ILE A 317 2.96 14.08 -15.47
N ALA A 318 3.21 13.80 -14.19
CA ALA A 318 3.53 12.46 -13.70
C ALA A 318 2.23 11.72 -13.34
N VAL A 319 1.93 10.65 -14.06
CA VAL A 319 0.86 9.68 -13.83
C VAL A 319 1.41 8.26 -13.98
N SER A 320 0.62 7.23 -13.70
CA SER A 320 1.05 5.82 -13.80
C SER A 320 -0.02 4.96 -14.47
N ASN A 321 0.36 3.81 -15.02
CA ASN A 321 -0.60 2.79 -15.48
C ASN A 321 -1.04 1.82 -14.37
N GLY A 322 -0.55 2.02 -13.14
CA GLY A 322 -0.86 1.15 -12.00
C GLY A 322 0.17 0.03 -11.78
N SER A 323 0.72 -0.58 -12.84
CA SER A 323 1.70 -1.66 -12.75
C SER A 323 3.15 -1.16 -12.58
N ALA A 324 3.38 -0.18 -11.72
CA ALA A 324 4.60 0.64 -11.57
C ALA A 324 5.92 -0.12 -11.23
N CYS A 325 5.92 -1.45 -11.17
CA CYS A 325 7.11 -2.21 -10.73
C CYS A 325 7.93 -2.84 -11.86
N VAL A 326 7.52 -2.71 -13.12
CA VAL A 326 8.28 -3.30 -14.24
C VAL A 326 8.39 -2.29 -15.37
N SER A 327 9.35 -1.34 -15.23
CA SER A 327 9.75 -0.51 -16.36
C SER A 327 10.18 -1.39 -17.52
N GLY A 328 9.43 -1.31 -18.64
CA GLY A 328 9.73 -2.07 -19.86
C GLY A 328 8.98 -3.41 -20.03
N SER A 329 8.06 -3.82 -19.15
CA SER A 329 7.21 -4.98 -19.42
C SER A 329 5.87 -4.53 -20.02
N GLN A 330 5.57 -5.03 -21.23
CA GLN A 330 4.27 -4.85 -21.90
C GLN A 330 3.15 -5.70 -21.27
N GLN A 331 3.29 -6.14 -20.02
CA GLN A 331 2.26 -6.97 -19.39
C GLN A 331 1.10 -6.11 -18.92
N PRO A 332 -0.15 -6.55 -19.17
CA PRO A 332 -1.34 -5.86 -18.68
C PRO A 332 -1.37 -5.90 -17.14
N SER A 333 -2.02 -4.91 -16.52
CA SER A 333 -2.26 -4.92 -15.08
C SER A 333 -2.97 -6.23 -14.67
N HIS A 334 -2.35 -6.96 -13.72
CA HIS A 334 -2.96 -8.17 -13.16
C HIS A 334 -4.24 -7.82 -12.36
N VAL A 335 -4.30 -6.63 -11.76
CA VAL A 335 -5.47 -6.13 -11.03
C VAL A 335 -6.65 -5.96 -11.99
N LEU A 336 -6.46 -5.23 -13.08
CA LEU A 336 -7.51 -5.02 -14.08
C LEU A 336 -7.91 -6.34 -14.77
N SER A 337 -6.94 -7.23 -15.02
CA SER A 337 -7.22 -8.56 -15.54
C SER A 337 -8.04 -9.41 -14.57
N ALA A 338 -7.74 -9.36 -13.26
CA ALA A 338 -8.51 -10.05 -12.22
C ALA A 338 -9.96 -9.53 -12.10
N MET A 339 -10.19 -8.26 -12.43
CA MET A 339 -11.52 -7.63 -12.50
C MET A 339 -12.29 -7.98 -13.78
N GLY A 340 -11.71 -8.77 -14.70
CA GLY A 340 -12.33 -9.14 -15.97
C GLY A 340 -12.17 -8.12 -17.09
N ARG A 341 -11.27 -7.12 -16.95
CA ARG A 341 -10.95 -6.20 -18.04
C ARG A 341 -10.19 -6.92 -19.15
N SER A 342 -10.41 -6.54 -20.39
CA SER A 342 -9.67 -7.07 -21.52
C SER A 342 -8.18 -6.72 -21.41
N GLN A 343 -7.31 -7.51 -22.02
CA GLN A 343 -5.86 -7.24 -22.05
C GLN A 343 -5.54 -5.85 -22.60
N LYS A 344 -6.35 -5.36 -23.52
CA LYS A 344 -6.21 -4.08 -24.17
C LYS A 344 -6.51 -2.93 -23.21
N GLU A 345 -7.64 -2.97 -22.52
CA GLU A 345 -8.03 -2.01 -21.48
C GLU A 345 -7.00 -1.99 -20.33
N ALA A 346 -6.55 -3.18 -19.92
CA ALA A 346 -5.57 -3.30 -18.85
C ALA A 346 -4.17 -2.75 -19.19
N LYS A 347 -3.80 -2.71 -20.48
CA LYS A 347 -2.55 -2.11 -20.96
C LYS A 347 -2.61 -0.59 -21.11
N ALA A 348 -3.76 -0.06 -21.50
CA ALA A 348 -3.96 1.36 -21.80
C ALA A 348 -4.53 2.16 -20.62
N ALA A 349 -4.56 1.61 -19.42
CA ALA A 349 -5.10 2.29 -18.25
C ALA A 349 -4.16 3.37 -17.71
N ILE A 350 -4.75 4.44 -17.16
CA ILE A 350 -4.04 5.47 -16.40
C ILE A 350 -4.58 5.52 -14.97
N ARG A 351 -3.67 5.57 -14.01
CA ARG A 351 -3.96 5.86 -12.61
C ARG A 351 -3.55 7.29 -12.27
N PHE A 352 -4.50 8.06 -11.76
CA PHE A 352 -4.28 9.33 -11.09
C PHE A 352 -4.30 9.09 -9.58
N SER A 353 -3.33 9.61 -8.85
CA SER A 353 -3.33 9.51 -7.40
C SER A 353 -2.91 10.82 -6.73
N PHE A 354 -3.78 11.26 -5.82
CA PHE A 354 -3.73 12.57 -5.17
C PHE A 354 -3.01 12.52 -3.83
N SER A 355 -2.60 13.71 -3.36
CA SER A 355 -2.15 13.95 -2.00
C SER A 355 -2.83 15.19 -1.43
N LYS A 356 -2.53 15.50 -0.17
CA LYS A 356 -2.96 16.74 0.49
C LYS A 356 -2.49 18.03 -0.21
N TYR A 357 -1.53 17.93 -1.11
CA TYR A 357 -0.96 19.05 -1.86
C TYR A 357 -1.53 19.24 -3.26
N THR A 358 -2.24 18.24 -3.77
CA THR A 358 -2.84 18.29 -5.11
C THR A 358 -3.96 19.34 -5.17
N THR A 359 -4.04 20.06 -6.28
CA THR A 359 -5.02 21.13 -6.52
C THR A 359 -5.96 20.81 -7.69
N GLU A 360 -7.14 21.45 -7.71
CA GLU A 360 -8.07 21.35 -8.83
C GLU A 360 -7.46 21.85 -10.14
N THR A 361 -6.64 22.89 -10.10
CA THR A 361 -5.95 23.43 -11.28
C THR A 361 -5.02 22.39 -11.91
N GLU A 362 -4.26 21.63 -11.10
CA GLU A 362 -3.40 20.55 -11.61
C GLU A 362 -4.23 19.46 -12.27
N ILE A 363 -5.38 19.10 -11.69
CA ILE A 363 -6.29 18.09 -12.25
C ILE A 363 -6.86 18.54 -13.59
N ILE A 364 -7.35 19.78 -13.69
CA ILE A 364 -7.91 20.32 -14.94
C ILE A 364 -6.84 20.32 -16.03
N THR A 365 -5.64 20.79 -15.73
CA THR A 365 -4.52 20.79 -16.68
C THR A 365 -4.23 19.37 -17.16
N ALA A 366 -4.14 18.39 -16.22
CA ALA A 366 -3.87 17.00 -16.58
C ALA A 366 -4.97 16.38 -17.46
N ILE A 367 -6.25 16.68 -17.20
CA ILE A 367 -7.37 16.18 -18.03
C ILE A 367 -7.33 16.75 -19.45
N HIS A 368 -7.10 18.08 -19.59
CA HIS A 368 -7.02 18.70 -20.91
C HIS A 368 -5.84 18.16 -21.71
N THR A 369 -4.66 18.07 -21.09
CA THR A 369 -3.47 17.48 -21.73
C THR A 369 -3.72 16.04 -22.16
N LEU A 370 -4.35 15.23 -21.29
CA LEU A 370 -4.72 13.86 -21.63
C LEU A 370 -5.63 13.81 -22.85
N LYS A 371 -6.65 14.69 -22.92
CA LYS A 371 -7.55 14.75 -24.07
C LYS A 371 -6.79 15.08 -25.36
N ASP A 372 -5.94 16.11 -25.34
CA ASP A 372 -5.17 16.53 -26.51
C ASP A 372 -4.25 15.39 -27.02
N ILE A 373 -3.64 14.64 -26.08
CA ILE A 373 -2.83 13.46 -26.41
C ILE A 373 -3.71 12.37 -27.05
N LEU A 374 -4.86 12.06 -26.45
CA LEU A 374 -5.79 11.05 -26.98
C LEU A 374 -6.27 11.39 -28.39
N ASP A 375 -6.60 12.66 -28.66
CA ASP A 375 -7.02 13.13 -29.96
C ASP A 375 -5.89 13.00 -31.01
N SER A 376 -4.62 13.10 -30.58
CA SER A 376 -3.45 12.94 -31.48
C SER A 376 -3.21 11.48 -31.91
N PHE A 377 -3.72 10.48 -31.19
CA PHE A 377 -3.67 9.07 -31.61
C PHE A 377 -4.71 8.73 -32.69
N GLU A 378 -5.73 9.57 -32.88
CA GLU A 378 -6.80 9.39 -33.87
C GLU A 378 -6.57 10.14 -35.17
N SER A 379 -5.61 11.07 -35.20
CA SER A 379 -5.22 11.86 -36.37
C SER A 379 -4.13 11.17 -37.17
#